data_b7492a69c453f9c5428059b10f0717d3
#
_entry.id   b7492a69c453f9c5428059b10f0717d3
#
_cell.length_a   1.000
_cell.length_b   1.000
_cell.length_c   1.000
_cell.angle_alpha   90.00
_cell.angle_beta   90.00
_cell.angle_gamma   90.00
#
_symmetry.space_group_name_H-M   'P 1'
#
loop_
_entity.id
_entity.type
_entity.pdbx_description
1 polymer ?
#
loop_
_entity_poly.entity_id
_entity_poly.type
_entity_poly.pdbx_seq_one_letter_code
_entity_poly.pdbx_strand_id
1 'polypeptide(L)'
;MPRFLIDRNFSKITEDELAGFARDSKRIARERFHDVTWHHSHVVIDPDGIVHTFCVYSASDEARIREHAAAFGGHSIDWISVIADEVDPEEIAV
;
A
#
# COMPACT_ATOMS: atom_id res chain seq x y z
N MET A 1 -6.34 0.70 15.28
CA MET A 1 -5.69 1.74 14.45
C MET A 1 -6.46 1.90 13.15
N PRO A 2 -6.53 3.11 12.58
CA PRO A 2 -7.18 3.29 11.29
C PRO A 2 -6.50 2.48 10.18
N ARG A 3 -7.31 2.06 9.21
CA ARG A 3 -6.85 1.40 8.00
C ARG A 3 -6.93 2.38 6.85
N PHE A 4 -5.96 2.31 5.96
CA PHE A 4 -5.83 3.21 4.81
C PHE A 4 -5.81 2.42 3.51
N LEU A 5 -6.46 2.97 2.49
CA LEU A 5 -6.33 2.51 1.11
C LEU A 5 -5.38 3.45 0.39
N ILE A 6 -4.37 2.87 -0.27
CA ILE A 6 -3.26 3.63 -0.85
C ILE A 6 -3.08 3.23 -2.31
N ASP A 7 -3.10 4.21 -3.21
CA ASP A 7 -2.68 4.02 -4.61
C ASP A 7 -1.22 4.45 -4.73
N ARG A 8 -0.32 3.48 -4.89
CA ARG A 8 1.11 3.71 -5.11
C ARG A 8 1.42 3.55 -6.59
N ASN A 9 2.10 4.53 -7.15
CA ASN A 9 2.52 4.55 -8.55
C ASN A 9 4.02 4.24 -8.64
N PHE A 10 4.35 3.12 -9.29
CA PHE A 10 5.73 2.66 -9.47
C PHE A 10 6.28 2.97 -10.86
N SER A 11 5.51 3.67 -11.70
CA SER A 11 5.89 3.92 -13.08
C SER A 11 6.00 2.62 -13.88
N LYS A 12 6.81 2.58 -14.93
CA LYS A 12 6.99 1.37 -15.76
C LYS A 12 8.13 0.55 -15.18
N ILE A 13 7.82 -0.40 -14.35
CA ILE A 13 8.79 -1.31 -13.73
C ILE A 13 8.52 -2.75 -14.11
N THR A 14 9.53 -3.61 -13.93
CA THR A 14 9.42 -5.06 -14.13
C THR A 14 8.83 -5.74 -12.89
N GLU A 15 8.39 -6.99 -13.06
CA GLU A 15 7.94 -7.82 -11.94
C GLU A 15 9.04 -8.00 -10.90
N ASP A 16 10.28 -8.18 -11.31
CA ASP A 16 11.42 -8.34 -10.41
C ASP A 16 11.68 -7.07 -9.60
N GLU A 17 11.58 -5.91 -10.24
CA GLU A 17 11.69 -4.63 -9.56
C GLU A 17 10.57 -4.44 -8.53
N LEU A 18 9.34 -4.78 -8.89
CA LEU A 18 8.21 -4.70 -7.98
C LEU A 18 8.40 -5.63 -6.77
N ALA A 19 8.86 -6.86 -7.02
CA ALA A 19 9.16 -7.81 -5.94
C ALA A 19 10.24 -7.27 -4.99
N GLY A 20 11.23 -6.57 -5.52
CA GLY A 20 12.25 -5.89 -4.73
C GLY A 20 11.67 -4.81 -3.82
N PHE A 21 10.81 -3.96 -4.34
CA PHE A 21 10.11 -2.94 -3.55
C PHE A 21 9.23 -3.57 -2.46
N ALA A 22 8.53 -4.66 -2.77
CA ALA A 22 7.70 -5.37 -1.80
C ALA A 22 8.55 -5.93 -0.64
N ARG A 23 9.69 -6.53 -0.95
CA ARG A 23 10.63 -7.01 0.09
C ARG A 23 11.15 -5.88 0.96
N ASP A 24 11.56 -4.76 0.35
CA ASP A 24 12.07 -3.59 1.07
C ASP A 24 11.01 -2.98 1.96
N SER A 25 9.78 -2.84 1.46
CA SER A 25 8.64 -2.33 2.23
C SER A 25 8.42 -3.17 3.49
N LYS A 26 8.38 -4.49 3.33
CA LYS A 26 8.16 -5.43 4.44
C LYS A 26 9.30 -5.39 5.45
N ARG A 27 10.54 -5.41 4.96
CA ARG A 27 11.73 -5.37 5.81
C ARG A 27 11.80 -4.08 6.61
N ILE A 28 11.60 -2.94 5.96
CA ILE A 28 11.69 -1.62 6.60
C ILE A 28 10.57 -1.45 7.63
N ALA A 29 9.35 -1.92 7.32
CA ALA A 29 8.26 -1.90 8.29
C ALA A 29 8.62 -2.70 9.54
N ARG A 30 9.17 -3.90 9.36
CA ARG A 30 9.59 -4.75 10.46
C ARG A 30 10.69 -4.12 11.31
N GLU A 31 11.65 -3.45 10.68
CA GLU A 31 12.83 -2.89 11.38
C GLU A 31 12.55 -1.55 12.06
N ARG A 32 11.73 -0.68 11.44
CA ARG A 32 11.61 0.72 11.88
C ARG A 32 10.19 1.25 12.06
N PHE A 33 9.18 0.53 11.57
CA PHE A 33 7.79 0.99 11.59
C PHE A 33 6.89 -0.08 12.17
N HIS A 34 7.13 -0.44 13.44
CA HIS A 34 6.38 -1.50 14.14
C HIS A 34 4.90 -1.15 14.31
N ASP A 35 4.55 0.11 14.19
CA ASP A 35 3.18 0.62 14.25
C ASP A 35 2.48 0.64 12.87
N VAL A 36 3.17 0.20 11.82
CA VAL A 36 2.62 0.10 10.46
C VAL A 36 2.43 -1.37 10.12
N THR A 37 1.20 -1.76 9.79
CA THR A 37 0.86 -3.13 9.40
C THR A 37 0.41 -3.15 7.94
N TRP A 38 1.09 -3.94 7.13
CA TRP A 38 0.69 -4.19 5.75
C TRP A 38 -0.26 -5.39 5.72
N HIS A 39 -1.52 -5.16 5.32
CA HIS A 39 -2.54 -6.20 5.27
C HIS A 39 -2.51 -6.96 3.94
N HIS A 40 -2.64 -6.25 2.83
CA HIS A 40 -2.57 -6.82 1.49
C HIS A 40 -2.46 -5.72 0.44
N SER A 41 -2.15 -6.12 -0.80
CA SER A 41 -2.09 -5.24 -1.95
C SER A 41 -2.62 -5.93 -3.19
N HIS A 42 -3.19 -5.14 -4.10
CA HIS A 42 -3.52 -5.56 -5.45
C HIS A 42 -2.59 -4.85 -6.42
N VAL A 43 -2.01 -5.59 -7.36
CA VAL A 43 -1.19 -5.02 -8.43
C VAL A 43 -2.08 -4.77 -9.64
N VAL A 44 -2.05 -3.55 -10.14
CA VAL A 44 -2.80 -3.15 -11.34
C VAL A 44 -1.81 -2.53 -12.33
N ILE A 45 -1.85 -3.00 -13.57
CA ILE A 45 -1.08 -2.38 -14.65
C ILE A 45 -2.09 -1.67 -15.53
N ASP A 46 -2.00 -0.34 -15.61
CA ASP A 46 -2.95 0.45 -16.37
C ASP A 46 -2.70 0.34 -17.89
N PRO A 47 -3.60 0.91 -18.74
CA PRO A 47 -3.45 0.84 -20.19
C PRO A 47 -2.14 1.43 -20.72
N ASP A 48 -1.53 2.34 -20.00
CA ASP A 48 -0.25 2.96 -20.37
C ASP A 48 0.97 2.15 -19.89
N GLY A 49 0.75 1.03 -19.22
CA GLY A 49 1.81 0.18 -18.69
C GLY A 49 2.35 0.65 -17.34
N ILE A 50 1.69 1.60 -16.69
CA ILE A 50 2.08 2.08 -15.35
C ILE A 50 1.64 1.07 -14.30
N VAL A 51 2.56 0.68 -13.45
CA VAL A 51 2.31 -0.28 -12.36
C VAL A 51 1.84 0.48 -11.12
N HIS A 52 0.64 0.11 -10.66
CA HIS A 52 0.06 0.60 -9.42
C HIS A 52 -0.09 -0.54 -8.43
N THR A 53 0.06 -0.24 -7.14
CA THR A 53 -0.40 -1.14 -6.09
C THR A 53 -1.46 -0.43 -5.26
N PHE A 54 -2.61 -1.09 -5.13
CA PHE A 54 -3.68 -0.63 -4.24
C PHE A 54 -3.54 -1.42 -2.95
N CYS A 55 -3.06 -0.76 -1.91
CA CYS A 55 -2.63 -1.38 -0.68
C CYS A 55 -3.56 -1.04 0.47
N VAL A 56 -3.74 -1.98 1.38
CA VAL A 56 -4.41 -1.74 2.66
C VAL A 56 -3.38 -1.85 3.77
N TYR A 57 -3.20 -0.77 4.52
CA TYR A 57 -2.30 -0.68 5.66
C TYR A 57 -3.03 -0.14 6.87
N SER A 58 -2.58 -0.53 8.07
CA SER A 58 -2.95 0.13 9.33
C SER A 58 -1.79 0.93 9.87
N ALA A 59 -2.07 2.11 10.37
CA ALA A 59 -1.08 2.97 11.04
C ALA A 59 -1.82 3.97 11.93
N SER A 60 -1.09 4.65 12.81
CA SER A 60 -1.67 5.67 13.68
C SER A 60 -2.29 6.84 12.90
N ASP A 61 -1.64 7.23 11.80
CA ASP A 61 -2.11 8.31 10.94
C ASP A 61 -1.50 8.21 9.53
N GLU A 62 -1.96 9.08 8.63
CA GLU A 62 -1.46 9.15 7.26
C GLU A 62 0.04 9.48 7.20
N ALA A 63 0.52 10.34 8.09
CA ALA A 63 1.92 10.75 8.11
C ALA A 63 2.86 9.55 8.28
N ARG A 64 2.51 8.57 9.12
CA ARG A 64 3.30 7.35 9.30
C ARG A 64 3.37 6.52 8.02
N ILE A 65 2.26 6.42 7.29
CA ILE A 65 2.23 5.74 5.99
C ILE A 65 3.21 6.43 5.02
N ARG A 66 3.18 7.76 4.96
CA ARG A 66 4.06 8.53 4.07
C ARG A 66 5.54 8.43 4.47
N GLU A 67 5.83 8.41 5.76
CA GLU A 67 7.20 8.19 6.25
C GLU A 67 7.74 6.82 5.85
N HIS A 68 6.93 5.78 5.99
CA HIS A 68 7.29 4.43 5.57
C HIS A 68 7.52 4.37 4.05
N ALA A 69 6.62 4.97 3.27
CA ALA A 69 6.75 5.04 1.82
C ALA A 69 8.06 5.73 1.39
N ALA A 70 8.39 6.84 2.03
CA ALA A 70 9.64 7.57 1.76
C ALA A 70 10.87 6.73 2.11
N ALA A 71 10.78 5.92 3.15
CA ALA A 71 11.90 5.10 3.62
C ALA A 71 12.29 4.00 2.62
N PHE A 72 11.33 3.35 1.96
CA PHE A 72 11.68 2.36 0.94
C PHE A 72 11.73 2.93 -0.48
N GLY A 73 11.11 4.07 -0.74
CA GLY A 73 11.27 4.85 -1.96
C GLY A 73 10.77 4.17 -3.25
N GLY A 74 11.21 4.71 -4.39
CA GLY A 74 10.97 4.13 -5.70
C GLY A 74 9.57 4.25 -6.26
N HIS A 75 8.69 5.01 -5.60
CA HIS A 75 7.30 5.22 -6.03
C HIS A 75 6.75 6.52 -5.49
N SER A 76 5.60 6.92 -6.01
CA SER A 76 4.82 8.03 -5.46
C SER A 76 3.49 7.51 -4.94
N ILE A 77 2.94 8.19 -3.95
CA ILE A 77 1.56 7.95 -3.51
C ILE A 77 0.67 8.89 -4.30
N ASP A 78 -0.10 8.32 -5.24
CA ASP A 78 -1.01 9.11 -6.06
C ASP A 78 -2.28 9.45 -5.30
N TRP A 79 -2.67 8.56 -4.37
CA TRP A 79 -3.87 8.76 -3.57
C TRP A 79 -3.80 7.93 -2.29
N ILE A 80 -4.32 8.48 -1.20
CA ILE A 80 -4.45 7.79 0.08
C ILE A 80 -5.69 8.31 0.80
N SER A 81 -6.43 7.40 1.42
CA SER A 81 -7.56 7.77 2.26
C SER A 81 -7.76 6.76 3.37
N VAL A 82 -8.30 7.23 4.47
CA VAL A 82 -8.76 6.34 5.53
C VAL A 82 -9.97 5.54 5.03
N ILE A 83 -9.98 4.25 5.36
CA ILE A 83 -11.11 3.38 5.05
C ILE A 83 -12.17 3.62 6.13
N ALA A 84 -13.33 4.12 5.71
CA ALA A 84 -14.43 4.39 6.64
C ALA A 84 -15.13 3.11 7.08
N ASP A 85 -15.32 2.18 6.14
CA ASP A 85 -15.99 0.91 6.40
C ASP A 85 -15.62 -0.10 5.31
N GLU A 86 -15.82 -1.38 5.59
CA GLU A 86 -15.62 -2.47 4.64
C GLU A 86 -16.90 -3.28 4.56
N VAL A 87 -17.34 -3.61 3.35
CA VAL A 87 -18.57 -4.36 3.13
C VAL A 87 -18.22 -5.78 2.68
N ASP A 88 -18.61 -6.78 3.46
CA ASP A 88 -18.52 -8.18 3.10
C ASP A 88 -19.91 -8.66 2.67
N PRO A 89 -20.09 -9.07 1.40
CA PRO A 89 -21.40 -9.55 0.93
C PRO A 89 -21.96 -10.72 1.74
N GLU A 90 -21.12 -11.56 2.32
CA GLU A 90 -21.57 -12.68 3.14
C GLU A 90 -22.27 -12.24 4.44
N GLU A 91 -21.98 -11.02 4.91
CA GLU A 91 -22.60 -10.44 6.09
C GLU A 91 -23.90 -9.71 5.79
N ILE A 92 -24.27 -9.59 4.50
CA ILE A 92 -25.48 -8.89 4.06
C ILE A 92 -26.62 -9.91 3.91
N ALA A 93 -27.71 -9.66 4.65
CA ALA A 93 -28.93 -10.45 4.52
C ALA A 93 -29.75 -9.97 3.31
N VAL A 94 -30.09 -10.89 2.39
CA VAL A 94 -30.96 -10.62 1.23
C VAL A 94 -32.07 -11.67 1.18
#